data_4d74f4ce5f7c6deb013fc95aa8e0b2eb
#
_entry.id   4d74f4ce5f7c6deb013fc95aa8e0b2eb
#
_cell.length_a   1.000
_cell.length_b   1.000
_cell.length_c   1.000
_cell.angle_alpha   90.00
_cell.angle_beta   90.00
_cell.angle_gamma   90.00
#
_symmetry.space_group_name_H-M   'P 1'
#
loop_
_entity.id
_entity.type
_entity.pdbx_description
1 polymer ?
#
loop_
_entity_poly.entity_id
_entity_poly.type
_entity_poly.pdbx_seq_one_letter_code
_entity_poly.pdbx_strand_id
1 'polypeptide(L)'
;TAWKSAKAGVSVEGLGLDKVNDMLKQDKKAALLDIVAQDLALKEEAENIDMVDMFLHLLRDFYRLLRNFITFNDFYKKEKTVSAIFQSGTLIIDQRACRFCMKVENMGAHNASAATSGMFLVYCDCTTKSSPAKLQIVAAVTVGEVGNLIVGKNAVYYDNAGVEWDAVITKIVDNPISVAQAFWNPYRRMATAVENLINKSAAEKDAKMMADATAKINAAPASLPAA
;
A
#
# COMPACT_ATOMS: atom_id res chain seq x y z
N THR A 1 6.29 17.91 -22.40
CA THR A 1 5.95 16.47 -22.52
C THR A 1 6.36 15.93 -23.89
N ALA A 2 6.05 16.60 -25.02
CA ALA A 2 6.46 16.18 -26.36
C ALA A 2 8.00 16.16 -26.55
N TRP A 3 8.72 17.08 -25.93
CA TRP A 3 10.18 17.15 -25.97
C TRP A 3 10.83 15.99 -25.19
N LYS A 4 10.29 15.59 -24.03
CA LYS A 4 10.78 14.44 -23.25
C LYS A 4 10.55 13.12 -23.99
N SER A 5 9.45 12.97 -24.72
CA SER A 5 9.20 11.77 -25.55
C SER A 5 10.06 11.71 -26.80
N ALA A 6 10.41 12.84 -27.42
CA ALA A 6 11.34 12.90 -28.53
C ALA A 6 12.79 12.54 -28.11
N LYS A 7 13.21 12.92 -26.89
CA LYS A 7 14.54 12.60 -26.35
C LYS A 7 14.69 11.10 -25.98
N ALA A 8 13.59 10.43 -25.60
CA ALA A 8 13.58 9.00 -25.28
C ALA A 8 13.68 8.07 -26.51
N GLY A 9 13.48 8.58 -27.72
CA GLY A 9 13.44 7.79 -28.94
C GLY A 9 14.77 7.62 -29.69
N VAL A 10 15.85 8.28 -29.23
CA VAL A 10 17.17 8.19 -29.86
C VAL A 10 18.10 7.32 -29.05
N SER A 11 17.92 6.01 -29.10
CA SER A 11 18.89 5.05 -28.59
C SER A 11 19.98 4.82 -29.63
N VAL A 12 21.23 5.06 -29.24
CA VAL A 12 22.42 4.78 -30.08
C VAL A 12 22.63 3.27 -30.23
N GLU A 13 22.06 2.46 -29.38
CA GLU A 13 22.16 1.00 -29.35
C GLU A 13 21.58 0.32 -30.61
N GLY A 14 20.63 0.97 -31.31
CA GLY A 14 20.04 0.46 -32.56
C GLY A 14 20.84 0.77 -33.82
N LEU A 15 21.92 1.57 -33.78
CA LEU A 15 22.62 2.05 -34.95
C LEU A 15 23.66 1.06 -35.53
N GLY A 16 24.07 0.05 -34.78
CA GLY A 16 25.12 -0.89 -35.19
C GLY A 16 26.53 -0.26 -35.26
N LEU A 17 27.55 -1.04 -34.91
CA LEU A 17 28.95 -0.60 -34.86
C LEU A 17 29.45 -0.01 -36.20
N ASP A 18 28.97 -0.51 -37.33
CA ASP A 18 29.40 -0.06 -38.64
C ASP A 18 28.96 1.37 -38.96
N LYS A 19 27.72 1.73 -38.61
CA LYS A 19 27.22 3.10 -38.75
C LYS A 19 27.90 4.07 -37.81
N VAL A 20 28.19 3.64 -36.60
CA VAL A 20 28.93 4.46 -35.61
C VAL A 20 30.36 4.70 -36.11
N ASN A 21 31.03 3.67 -36.65
CA ASN A 21 32.37 3.81 -37.23
C ASN A 21 32.39 4.69 -38.50
N ASP A 22 31.37 4.60 -39.33
CA ASP A 22 31.23 5.49 -40.50
C ASP A 22 30.95 6.95 -40.09
N MET A 23 30.19 7.17 -39.07
CA MET A 23 29.98 8.51 -38.49
C MET A 23 31.24 9.08 -37.86
N LEU A 24 32.08 8.23 -37.27
CA LEU A 24 33.39 8.63 -36.69
C LEU A 24 34.44 8.92 -37.78
N LYS A 25 34.40 8.24 -38.94
CA LYS A 25 35.28 8.49 -40.09
C LYS A 25 34.94 9.80 -40.82
N GLN A 26 33.68 10.21 -40.84
CA GLN A 26 33.28 11.54 -41.27
C GLN A 26 33.63 12.52 -40.15
N ASP A 27 34.44 13.53 -40.46
CA ASP A 27 34.90 14.54 -39.46
C ASP A 27 33.74 15.41 -38.95
N LYS A 28 32.74 14.76 -38.34
CA LYS A 28 31.55 15.37 -37.71
C LYS A 28 31.76 15.69 -36.22
N LYS A 29 32.97 15.40 -35.70
CA LYS A 29 33.27 15.63 -34.28
C LYS A 29 33.12 17.11 -33.92
N ALA A 30 33.58 18.00 -34.76
CA ALA A 30 33.45 19.44 -34.52
C ALA A 30 31.98 19.88 -34.52
N ALA A 31 31.17 19.39 -35.47
CA ALA A 31 29.74 19.69 -35.51
C ALA A 31 28.96 19.12 -34.29
N LEU A 32 29.32 17.92 -33.83
CA LEU A 32 28.70 17.34 -32.62
C LEU A 32 29.10 18.10 -31.35
N LEU A 33 30.35 18.54 -31.26
CA LEU A 33 30.81 19.36 -30.12
C LEU A 33 30.11 20.73 -30.08
N ASP A 34 29.88 21.32 -31.28
CA ASP A 34 29.16 22.57 -31.41
C ASP A 34 27.68 22.43 -30.96
N ILE A 35 27.00 21.36 -31.37
CA ILE A 35 25.63 21.05 -30.91
C ILE A 35 25.58 20.85 -29.39
N VAL A 36 26.56 20.12 -28.82
CA VAL A 36 26.64 19.93 -27.37
C VAL A 36 26.89 21.25 -26.64
N ALA A 37 27.75 22.12 -27.21
CA ALA A 37 28.02 23.44 -26.66
C ALA A 37 26.77 24.34 -26.69
N GLN A 38 25.99 24.31 -27.78
CA GLN A 38 24.70 25.02 -27.87
C GLN A 38 23.67 24.47 -26.89
N ASP A 39 23.55 23.16 -26.73
CA ASP A 39 22.65 22.53 -25.74
C ASP A 39 23.03 22.91 -24.30
N LEU A 40 24.34 22.92 -23.99
CA LEU A 40 24.84 23.36 -22.69
C LEU A 40 24.61 24.87 -22.43
N ALA A 41 24.69 25.70 -23.45
CA ALA A 41 24.42 27.12 -23.33
C ALA A 41 22.94 27.42 -22.98
N LEU A 42 22.03 26.54 -23.42
CA LEU A 42 20.58 26.67 -23.12
C LEU A 42 20.15 25.92 -21.87
N LYS A 43 21.08 25.33 -21.12
CA LYS A 43 20.75 24.53 -19.94
C LYS A 43 20.06 25.32 -18.85
N GLU A 44 20.54 26.55 -18.58
CA GLU A 44 19.97 27.44 -17.56
C GLU A 44 18.55 27.86 -17.92
N GLU A 45 18.29 28.21 -19.19
CA GLU A 45 16.96 28.56 -19.65
C GLU A 45 16.00 27.36 -19.59
N ALA A 46 16.46 26.16 -19.91
CA ALA A 46 15.67 24.94 -19.80
C ALA A 46 15.30 24.63 -18.35
N GLU A 47 16.24 24.77 -17.41
CA GLU A 47 15.99 24.62 -15.97
C GLU A 47 15.02 25.68 -15.45
N ASN A 48 15.13 26.91 -15.92
CA ASN A 48 14.21 27.99 -15.58
C ASN A 48 12.79 27.74 -16.09
N ILE A 49 12.65 27.20 -17.30
CA ILE A 49 11.35 26.81 -17.88
C ILE A 49 10.70 25.71 -17.04
N ASP A 50 11.44 24.68 -16.67
CA ASP A 50 10.94 23.59 -15.81
C ASP A 50 10.50 24.12 -14.43
N MET A 51 11.22 25.10 -13.87
CA MET A 51 10.89 25.73 -12.60
C MET A 51 9.62 26.59 -12.70
N VAL A 52 9.46 27.36 -13.76
CA VAL A 52 8.27 28.18 -14.02
C VAL A 52 7.06 27.28 -14.25
N ASP A 53 7.19 26.20 -15.01
CA ASP A 53 6.12 25.22 -15.23
C ASP A 53 5.65 24.60 -13.92
N MET A 54 6.59 24.16 -13.07
CA MET A 54 6.29 23.65 -11.73
C MET A 54 5.58 24.69 -10.86
N PHE A 55 6.02 25.96 -10.90
CA PHE A 55 5.41 27.05 -10.15
C PHE A 55 3.98 27.34 -10.62
N LEU A 56 3.72 27.35 -11.92
CA LEU A 56 2.37 27.53 -12.47
C LEU A 56 1.43 26.38 -12.09
N HIS A 57 1.93 25.15 -12.13
CA HIS A 57 1.16 23.99 -11.65
C HIS A 57 0.86 24.09 -10.16
N LEU A 58 1.84 24.49 -9.36
CA LEU A 58 1.63 24.71 -7.93
C LEU A 58 0.58 25.80 -7.67
N LEU A 59 0.66 26.96 -8.34
CA LEU A 59 -0.31 28.04 -8.21
C LEU A 59 -1.74 27.58 -8.57
N ARG A 60 -1.88 26.83 -9.64
CA ARG A 60 -3.18 26.30 -10.09
C ARG A 60 -3.78 25.31 -9.09
N ASP A 61 -2.95 24.40 -8.56
CA ASP A 61 -3.42 23.25 -7.82
C ASP A 61 -3.28 23.39 -6.29
N PHE A 62 -2.59 24.44 -5.81
CA PHE A 62 -2.29 24.67 -4.39
C PHE A 62 -3.53 24.71 -3.51
N TYR A 63 -4.55 25.44 -3.93
CA TYR A 63 -5.82 25.52 -3.19
C TYR A 63 -6.51 24.17 -3.06
N ARG A 64 -6.46 23.37 -4.13
CA ARG A 64 -7.02 22.02 -4.12
C ARG A 64 -6.22 21.08 -3.20
N LEU A 65 -4.89 21.23 -3.18
CA LEU A 65 -4.02 20.50 -2.26
C LEU A 65 -4.34 20.82 -0.81
N LEU A 66 -4.48 22.11 -0.45
CA LEU A 66 -4.84 22.54 0.91
C LEU A 66 -6.20 21.98 1.33
N ARG A 67 -7.19 21.98 0.45
CA ARG A 67 -8.53 21.45 0.72
C ARG A 67 -8.55 19.97 0.95
N ASN A 68 -7.64 19.22 0.36
CA ASN A 68 -7.59 17.77 0.48
C ASN A 68 -6.70 17.28 1.61
N PHE A 69 -5.52 17.88 1.81
CA PHE A 69 -4.52 17.34 2.73
C PHE A 69 -4.39 18.11 4.05
N ILE A 70 -4.94 19.33 4.14
CA ILE A 70 -4.89 20.13 5.38
C ILE A 70 -6.27 20.24 6.02
N THR A 71 -7.27 20.63 5.26
CA THR A 71 -8.62 20.83 5.81
C THR A 71 -9.56 19.65 5.64
N PHE A 72 -9.20 18.67 4.80
CA PHE A 72 -10.04 17.53 4.41
C PHE A 72 -11.45 17.94 3.91
N ASN A 73 -11.59 19.18 3.41
CA ASN A 73 -12.87 19.75 3.03
C ASN A 73 -13.57 18.94 1.94
N ASP A 74 -12.82 18.49 0.93
CA ASP A 74 -13.40 17.70 -0.17
C ASP A 74 -13.85 16.31 0.29
N PHE A 75 -13.20 15.74 1.31
CA PHE A 75 -13.61 14.48 1.94
C PHE A 75 -14.94 14.61 2.71
N TYR A 76 -15.12 15.73 3.43
CA TYR A 76 -16.31 15.95 4.26
C TYR A 76 -17.52 16.47 3.47
N LYS A 77 -17.38 16.81 2.20
CA LYS A 77 -18.51 17.23 1.37
C LYS A 77 -19.56 16.12 1.26
N LYS A 78 -20.82 16.50 1.42
CA LYS A 78 -21.96 15.58 1.27
C LYS A 78 -22.24 15.24 -0.19
N GLU A 79 -21.85 16.10 -1.11
CA GLU A 79 -22.01 15.90 -2.55
C GLU A 79 -21.04 14.83 -3.05
N LYS A 80 -21.59 13.73 -3.53
CA LYS A 80 -20.81 12.56 -4.01
C LYS A 80 -20.06 12.79 -5.33
N THR A 81 -20.22 13.96 -5.94
CA THR A 81 -19.64 14.30 -7.25
C THR A 81 -18.15 14.60 -7.20
N VAL A 82 -17.61 14.91 -6.03
CA VAL A 82 -16.19 15.22 -5.85
C VAL A 82 -15.62 14.36 -4.73
N SER A 83 -14.77 13.41 -5.07
CA SER A 83 -13.97 12.65 -4.11
C SER A 83 -12.71 13.44 -3.74
N ALA A 84 -12.23 13.27 -2.51
CA ALA A 84 -10.91 13.78 -2.14
C ALA A 84 -9.82 13.11 -2.99
N ILE A 85 -8.73 13.84 -3.27
CA ILE A 85 -7.63 13.35 -4.12
C ILE A 85 -7.03 12.05 -3.57
N PHE A 86 -6.91 11.94 -2.24
CA PHE A 86 -6.35 10.75 -1.59
C PHE A 86 -7.31 9.57 -1.53
N GLN A 87 -8.61 9.80 -1.74
CA GLN A 87 -9.62 8.77 -1.63
C GLN A 87 -9.61 7.86 -2.86
N SER A 88 -9.23 6.62 -2.68
CA SER A 88 -9.14 5.63 -3.75
C SER A 88 -10.43 4.87 -4.01
N GLY A 89 -11.36 4.91 -3.06
CA GLY A 89 -12.63 4.19 -3.15
C GLY A 89 -13.31 4.05 -1.79
N THR A 90 -14.15 3.03 -1.65
CA THR A 90 -14.91 2.75 -0.42
C THR A 90 -14.79 1.29 -0.05
N LEU A 91 -14.31 1.00 1.16
CA LEU A 91 -14.29 -0.35 1.74
C LEU A 91 -15.59 -0.57 2.50
N ILE A 92 -16.32 -1.63 2.15
CA ILE A 92 -17.51 -2.07 2.85
C ILE A 92 -17.17 -3.28 3.70
N ILE A 93 -17.31 -3.15 5.01
CA ILE A 93 -17.04 -4.20 5.97
C ILE A 93 -18.10 -4.15 7.09
N ASP A 94 -18.72 -5.29 7.40
CA ASP A 94 -19.78 -5.39 8.40
C ASP A 94 -20.88 -4.30 8.25
N GLN A 95 -21.38 -4.09 7.04
CA GLN A 95 -22.37 -3.09 6.68
C GLN A 95 -21.91 -1.62 6.89
N ARG A 96 -20.63 -1.40 7.15
CA ARG A 96 -20.01 -0.07 7.26
C ARG A 96 -19.31 0.31 5.96
N ALA A 97 -19.51 1.55 5.53
CA ALA A 97 -18.81 2.12 4.40
C ALA A 97 -17.63 2.98 4.90
N CYS A 98 -16.41 2.43 4.84
CA CYS A 98 -15.20 3.15 5.16
C CYS A 98 -14.74 3.92 3.91
N ARG A 99 -14.98 5.23 3.91
CA ARG A 99 -14.65 6.11 2.76
C ARG A 99 -13.24 6.71 2.85
N PHE A 100 -12.66 6.78 4.04
CA PHE A 100 -11.28 7.20 4.21
C PHE A 100 -10.37 6.03 3.85
N CYS A 101 -10.23 5.80 2.54
CA CYS A 101 -9.58 4.65 1.96
C CYS A 101 -8.54 5.11 0.94
N MET A 102 -7.30 4.66 1.09
CA MET A 102 -6.17 5.03 0.24
C MET A 102 -5.51 3.78 -0.34
N LYS A 103 -5.01 3.90 -1.57
CA LYS A 103 -4.15 2.89 -2.17
C LYS A 103 -2.75 2.95 -1.53
N VAL A 104 -2.18 1.80 -1.24
CA VAL A 104 -0.84 1.66 -0.67
C VAL A 104 0.07 1.00 -1.69
N GLU A 105 1.12 1.70 -2.11
CA GLU A 105 2.12 1.16 -3.03
C GLU A 105 3.29 0.50 -2.29
N ASN A 106 3.68 1.06 -1.14
CA ASN A 106 4.74 0.51 -0.30
C ASN A 106 4.23 0.26 1.12
N MET A 107 3.85 -0.99 1.39
CA MET A 107 3.35 -1.42 2.69
C MET A 107 4.36 -1.23 3.82
N GLY A 108 5.64 -1.45 3.55
CA GLY A 108 6.70 -1.31 4.55
C GLY A 108 6.82 0.12 5.06
N ALA A 109 6.96 1.08 4.15
CA ALA A 109 7.07 2.49 4.47
C ALA A 109 5.78 3.02 5.14
N HIS A 110 4.62 2.62 4.62
CA HIS A 110 3.34 3.04 5.20
C HIS A 110 3.14 2.50 6.62
N ASN A 111 3.50 1.24 6.86
CA ASN A 111 3.40 0.61 8.19
C ASN A 111 4.27 1.31 9.24
N ALA A 112 5.45 1.79 8.87
CA ALA A 112 6.33 2.52 9.78
C ALA A 112 5.66 3.82 10.28
N SER A 113 5.00 4.54 9.37
CA SER A 113 4.26 5.78 9.70
C SER A 113 2.93 5.50 10.41
N ALA A 114 2.29 4.39 10.09
CA ALA A 114 0.97 4.04 10.62
C ALA A 114 0.96 3.84 12.15
N ALA A 115 2.04 3.30 12.71
CA ALA A 115 2.17 3.05 14.14
C ALA A 115 2.09 4.35 14.97
N THR A 116 2.52 5.48 14.41
CA THR A 116 2.52 6.80 15.08
C THR A 116 1.29 7.64 14.76
N SER A 117 0.41 7.19 13.86
CA SER A 117 -0.74 7.98 13.39
C SER A 117 -1.85 8.15 14.44
N GLY A 118 -1.92 7.28 15.45
CA GLY A 118 -3.02 7.24 16.41
C GLY A 118 -4.38 6.81 15.82
N MET A 119 -4.44 6.42 14.56
CA MET A 119 -5.66 6.03 13.85
C MET A 119 -5.86 4.52 13.90
N PHE A 120 -7.13 4.08 13.91
CA PHE A 120 -7.46 2.68 13.67
C PHE A 120 -7.40 2.42 12.17
N LEU A 121 -6.43 1.61 11.73
CA LEU A 121 -6.20 1.35 10.32
C LEU A 121 -6.38 -0.12 10.00
N VAL A 122 -7.09 -0.38 8.91
CA VAL A 122 -7.33 -1.71 8.35
C VAL A 122 -6.67 -1.79 6.99
N TYR A 123 -5.72 -2.70 6.83
CA TYR A 123 -5.06 -2.99 5.56
C TYR A 123 -5.73 -4.17 4.90
N CYS A 124 -6.01 -4.05 3.62
CA CYS A 124 -6.61 -5.13 2.84
C CYS A 124 -5.83 -5.38 1.56
N ASP A 125 -5.71 -6.65 1.21
CA ASP A 125 -5.35 -7.08 -0.12
C ASP A 125 -6.64 -7.28 -0.92
N CYS A 126 -6.71 -6.60 -2.06
CA CYS A 126 -7.88 -6.62 -2.93
C CYS A 126 -7.54 -7.36 -4.23
N THR A 127 -8.43 -8.25 -4.63
CA THR A 127 -8.36 -9.03 -5.87
C THR A 127 -9.67 -8.91 -6.62
N THR A 128 -9.64 -9.00 -7.94
CA THR A 128 -10.84 -9.02 -8.77
C THR A 128 -10.80 -10.18 -9.74
N LYS A 129 -11.95 -10.75 -10.04
CA LYS A 129 -12.08 -11.85 -11.00
C LYS A 129 -11.84 -11.41 -12.44
N SER A 130 -12.03 -10.14 -12.74
CA SER A 130 -11.91 -9.57 -14.08
C SER A 130 -10.46 -9.26 -14.51
N SER A 131 -9.51 -9.25 -13.57
CA SER A 131 -8.10 -8.94 -13.86
C SER A 131 -7.17 -9.66 -12.87
N PRO A 132 -5.97 -10.09 -13.29
CA PRO A 132 -4.95 -10.63 -12.39
C PRO A 132 -4.32 -9.55 -11.50
N ALA A 133 -4.76 -8.30 -11.61
CA ALA A 133 -4.25 -7.18 -10.82
C ALA A 133 -4.55 -7.39 -9.33
N LYS A 134 -3.56 -7.06 -8.50
CA LYS A 134 -3.69 -6.99 -7.05
C LYS A 134 -3.57 -5.54 -6.62
N LEU A 135 -4.40 -5.15 -5.68
CA LEU A 135 -4.41 -3.81 -5.13
C LEU A 135 -4.32 -3.90 -3.61
N GLN A 136 -3.44 -3.11 -3.01
CA GLN A 136 -3.35 -2.97 -1.56
C GLN A 136 -3.95 -1.64 -1.15
N ILE A 137 -4.82 -1.68 -0.16
CA ILE A 137 -5.50 -0.50 0.37
C ILE A 137 -5.35 -0.43 1.89
N VAL A 138 -5.45 0.78 2.40
CA VAL A 138 -5.63 1.05 3.83
C VAL A 138 -6.89 1.87 4.02
N ALA A 139 -7.73 1.45 4.96
CA ALA A 139 -8.92 2.19 5.36
C ALA A 139 -8.79 2.63 6.81
N ALA A 140 -9.11 3.89 7.09
CA ALA A 140 -9.23 4.39 8.46
C ALA A 140 -10.66 4.22 8.95
N VAL A 141 -10.79 3.55 10.09
CA VAL A 141 -12.08 3.38 10.78
C VAL A 141 -12.16 4.42 11.88
N THR A 142 -13.14 5.31 11.77
CA THR A 142 -13.30 6.46 12.68
C THR A 142 -14.52 6.36 13.60
N VAL A 143 -15.45 5.44 13.31
CA VAL A 143 -16.70 5.29 14.03
C VAL A 143 -17.11 3.81 14.09
N GLY A 144 -17.79 3.44 15.18
CA GLY A 144 -18.42 2.13 15.35
C GLY A 144 -17.59 1.14 16.18
N GLU A 145 -18.09 -0.07 16.32
CA GLU A 145 -17.43 -1.15 17.08
C GLU A 145 -16.33 -1.80 16.22
N VAL A 146 -15.13 -1.90 16.76
CA VAL A 146 -13.98 -2.46 16.04
C VAL A 146 -13.59 -3.87 16.50
N GLY A 147 -14.22 -4.36 17.56
CA GLY A 147 -13.90 -5.66 18.17
C GLY A 147 -14.05 -6.86 17.22
N ASN A 148 -14.91 -6.74 16.21
CA ASN A 148 -15.15 -7.77 15.20
C ASN A 148 -14.25 -7.66 13.97
N LEU A 149 -13.39 -6.66 13.89
CA LEU A 149 -12.42 -6.52 12.80
C LEU A 149 -11.19 -7.36 13.14
N ILE A 150 -11.01 -8.44 12.41
CA ILE A 150 -9.92 -9.40 12.60
C ILE A 150 -9.20 -9.64 11.28
N VAL A 151 -7.92 -9.99 11.36
CA VAL A 151 -7.12 -10.40 10.19
C VAL A 151 -7.73 -11.66 9.58
N GLY A 152 -7.78 -11.73 8.24
CA GLY A 152 -8.41 -12.81 7.48
C GLY A 152 -9.90 -12.58 7.19
N LYS A 153 -10.52 -11.55 7.73
CA LYS A 153 -11.92 -11.23 7.45
C LYS A 153 -12.09 -10.68 6.04
N ASN A 154 -13.16 -11.12 5.38
CA ASN A 154 -13.54 -10.67 4.04
C ASN A 154 -14.30 -9.34 4.10
N ALA A 155 -14.11 -8.53 3.08
CA ALA A 155 -14.78 -7.27 2.84
C ALA A 155 -14.95 -7.06 1.33
N VAL A 156 -15.69 -6.04 0.95
CA VAL A 156 -15.86 -5.63 -0.45
C VAL A 156 -15.31 -4.22 -0.61
N TYR A 157 -14.50 -4.02 -1.61
CA TYR A 157 -13.98 -2.69 -1.94
C TYR A 157 -14.48 -2.25 -3.31
N TYR A 158 -15.03 -1.05 -3.37
CA TYR A 158 -15.41 -0.38 -4.62
C TYR A 158 -14.42 0.75 -4.89
N ASP A 159 -13.77 0.70 -6.04
CA ASP A 159 -12.90 1.78 -6.47
C ASP A 159 -13.70 3.00 -6.98
N ASN A 160 -12.99 4.08 -7.32
CA ASN A 160 -13.61 5.31 -7.83
C ASN A 160 -14.26 5.13 -9.24
N ALA A 161 -13.92 4.07 -9.96
CA ALA A 161 -14.55 3.69 -11.23
C ALA A 161 -15.80 2.82 -11.02
N GLY A 162 -16.09 2.43 -9.78
CA GLY A 162 -17.22 1.56 -9.43
C GLY A 162 -16.94 0.07 -9.64
N VAL A 163 -15.69 -0.32 -9.86
CA VAL A 163 -15.29 -1.73 -9.97
C VAL A 163 -15.28 -2.35 -8.58
N GLU A 164 -15.86 -3.54 -8.48
CA GLU A 164 -15.90 -4.34 -7.26
C GLU A 164 -14.64 -5.21 -7.13
N TRP A 165 -14.08 -5.22 -5.94
CA TRP A 165 -12.93 -5.99 -5.56
C TRP A 165 -13.22 -6.81 -4.31
N ASP A 166 -12.86 -8.08 -4.33
CA ASP A 166 -12.83 -8.93 -3.13
C ASP A 166 -11.65 -8.50 -2.27
N ALA A 167 -11.92 -8.05 -1.05
CA ALA A 167 -10.92 -7.55 -0.11
C ALA A 167 -10.78 -8.50 1.08
N VAL A 168 -9.55 -8.74 1.52
CA VAL A 168 -9.24 -9.52 2.73
C VAL A 168 -8.38 -8.70 3.65
N ILE A 169 -8.73 -8.63 4.93
CA ILE A 169 -7.93 -7.92 5.93
C ILE A 169 -6.62 -8.67 6.15
N THR A 170 -5.49 -8.00 5.90
CA THR A 170 -4.15 -8.56 6.09
C THR A 170 -3.49 -8.06 7.35
N LYS A 171 -3.81 -6.83 7.79
CA LYS A 171 -3.24 -6.22 8.98
C LYS A 171 -4.17 -5.18 9.59
N ILE A 172 -4.11 -5.05 10.91
CA ILE A 172 -4.83 -4.04 11.67
C ILE A 172 -3.84 -3.28 12.56
N VAL A 173 -3.95 -1.94 12.56
CA VAL A 173 -3.30 -1.07 13.54
C VAL A 173 -4.38 -0.66 14.53
N ASP A 174 -4.34 -1.30 15.71
CA ASP A 174 -5.38 -1.17 16.73
C ASP A 174 -5.11 0.04 17.65
N ASN A 175 -5.73 1.17 17.29
CA ASN A 175 -5.79 2.35 18.12
C ASN A 175 -7.25 2.65 18.51
N PRO A 176 -7.52 3.16 19.71
CA PRO A 176 -8.89 3.44 20.15
C PRO A 176 -9.49 4.59 19.32
N ILE A 177 -10.70 4.39 18.82
CA ILE A 177 -11.45 5.39 18.04
C ILE A 177 -12.49 6.16 18.87
N SER A 178 -12.66 5.79 20.12
CA SER A 178 -13.56 6.49 21.06
C SER A 178 -12.98 6.52 22.47
N VAL A 179 -13.44 7.48 23.28
CA VAL A 179 -13.03 7.62 24.68
C VAL A 179 -13.37 6.34 25.48
N ALA A 180 -14.53 5.74 25.21
CA ALA A 180 -14.93 4.49 25.84
C ALA A 180 -13.96 3.35 25.50
N GLN A 181 -13.57 3.22 24.22
CA GLN A 181 -12.58 2.22 23.81
C GLN A 181 -11.20 2.50 24.42
N ALA A 182 -10.78 3.76 24.49
CA ALA A 182 -9.52 4.13 25.11
C ALA A 182 -9.49 3.74 26.60
N PHE A 183 -10.62 3.91 27.29
CA PHE A 183 -10.75 3.53 28.70
C PHE A 183 -10.72 2.00 28.89
N TRP A 184 -11.41 1.24 28.04
CA TRP A 184 -11.50 -0.22 28.16
C TRP A 184 -10.33 -0.98 27.52
N ASN A 185 -9.56 -0.35 26.66
CA ASN A 185 -8.46 -0.99 25.91
C ASN A 185 -7.40 -1.68 26.79
N PRO A 186 -6.94 -1.07 27.92
CA PRO A 186 -5.99 -1.75 28.83
C PRO A 186 -6.55 -3.07 29.37
N TYR A 187 -7.83 -3.07 29.75
CA TYR A 187 -8.48 -4.27 30.29
C TYR A 187 -8.67 -5.36 29.26
N ARG A 188 -9.02 -4.99 28.02
CA ARG A 188 -9.10 -5.93 26.89
C ARG A 188 -7.75 -6.54 26.58
N ARG A 189 -6.67 -5.75 26.56
CA ARG A 189 -5.30 -6.24 26.34
C ARG A 189 -4.86 -7.19 27.45
N MET A 190 -5.23 -6.92 28.70
CA MET A 190 -4.98 -7.84 29.81
C MET A 190 -5.75 -9.16 29.65
N ALA A 191 -7.03 -9.10 29.29
CA ALA A 191 -7.82 -10.30 29.03
C ALA A 191 -7.24 -11.15 27.91
N THR A 192 -6.88 -10.53 26.78
CA THR A 192 -6.24 -11.21 25.65
C THR A 192 -4.87 -11.80 26.03
N ALA A 193 -4.10 -11.12 26.86
CA ALA A 193 -2.81 -11.64 27.35
C ALA A 193 -3.02 -12.88 28.24
N VAL A 194 -4.03 -12.88 29.09
CA VAL A 194 -4.40 -14.03 29.92
C VAL A 194 -4.90 -15.20 29.06
N GLU A 195 -5.77 -14.94 28.09
CA GLU A 195 -6.23 -15.96 27.14
C GLU A 195 -5.07 -16.59 26.35
N ASN A 196 -4.14 -15.77 25.88
CA ASN A 196 -2.95 -16.26 25.17
C ASN A 196 -2.06 -17.12 26.08
N LEU A 197 -1.91 -16.77 27.37
CA LEU A 197 -1.18 -17.58 28.34
C LEU A 197 -1.87 -18.92 28.59
N ILE A 198 -3.19 -18.92 28.74
CA ILE A 198 -3.99 -20.14 28.93
C ILE A 198 -3.88 -21.03 27.69
N ASN A 199 -4.07 -20.47 26.50
CA ASN A 199 -3.97 -21.21 25.24
C ASN A 199 -2.57 -21.78 25.02
N LYS A 200 -1.53 -21.03 25.35
CA LYS A 200 -0.14 -21.52 25.28
C LYS A 200 0.10 -22.66 26.26
N SER A 201 -0.39 -22.54 27.48
CA SER A 201 -0.28 -23.60 28.50
C SER A 201 -1.07 -24.85 28.11
N ALA A 202 -2.24 -24.71 27.49
CA ALA A 202 -3.02 -25.81 26.95
C ALA A 202 -2.30 -26.52 25.80
N ALA A 203 -1.79 -25.75 24.82
CA ALA A 203 -1.04 -26.30 23.69
C ALA A 203 0.25 -27.03 24.13
N GLU A 204 0.95 -26.51 25.15
CA GLU A 204 2.14 -27.19 25.70
C GLU A 204 1.78 -28.50 26.41
N LYS A 205 0.64 -28.55 27.10
CA LYS A 205 0.13 -29.78 27.75
C LYS A 205 -0.28 -30.80 26.70
N ASP A 206 -1.01 -30.38 25.67
CA ASP A 206 -1.43 -31.25 24.58
C ASP A 206 -0.22 -31.82 23.81
N ALA A 207 0.79 -30.99 23.54
CA ALA A 207 2.03 -31.44 22.90
C ALA A 207 2.79 -32.50 23.78
N LYS A 208 2.84 -32.27 25.10
CA LYS A 208 3.44 -33.24 26.03
C LYS A 208 2.64 -34.54 26.09
N MET A 209 1.31 -34.47 26.14
CA MET A 209 0.44 -35.67 26.11
C MET A 209 0.60 -36.44 24.81
N MET A 210 0.68 -35.76 23.66
CA MET A 210 0.93 -36.42 22.38
C MET A 210 2.32 -37.07 22.31
N ALA A 211 3.34 -36.38 22.81
CA ALA A 211 4.70 -36.94 22.89
C ALA A 211 4.75 -38.18 23.79
N ASP A 212 4.11 -38.17 24.96
CA ASP A 212 4.02 -39.29 25.87
C ASP A 212 3.20 -40.44 25.29
N ALA A 213 2.10 -40.15 24.59
CA ALA A 213 1.30 -41.19 23.91
C ALA A 213 2.10 -41.83 22.77
N THR A 214 2.83 -41.07 21.97
CA THR A 214 3.67 -41.56 20.89
C THR A 214 4.84 -42.40 21.44
N ALA A 215 5.46 -41.98 22.53
CA ALA A 215 6.52 -42.73 23.19
C ALA A 215 6.01 -44.10 23.73
N LYS A 216 4.81 -44.11 24.31
CA LYS A 216 4.16 -45.36 24.79
C LYS A 216 3.76 -46.30 23.65
N ILE A 217 3.30 -45.76 22.52
CA ILE A 217 2.99 -46.58 21.33
C ILE A 217 4.26 -47.20 20.74
N ASN A 218 5.35 -46.42 20.66
CA ASN A 218 6.64 -46.93 20.15
C ASN A 218 7.37 -47.86 21.12
N ALA A 219 7.05 -47.80 22.42
CA ALA A 219 7.60 -48.69 23.44
C ALA A 219 6.80 -49.99 23.65
N ALA A 220 5.63 -50.14 23.00
CA ALA A 220 4.85 -51.38 23.08
C ALA A 220 5.57 -52.50 22.34
N PRO A 221 5.90 -53.64 22.98
CA PRO A 221 6.60 -54.76 22.33
C PRO A 221 5.73 -55.37 21.24
N ALA A 222 6.28 -55.53 20.07
CA ALA A 222 5.68 -56.27 18.95
C ALA A 222 5.68 -57.79 19.24
N SER A 223 4.86 -58.23 20.17
CA SER A 223 4.60 -59.65 20.41
C SER A 223 3.11 -59.92 20.32
N LEU A 224 2.64 -60.16 19.12
CA LEU A 224 1.43 -60.92 18.90
C LEU A 224 1.81 -62.40 19.05
N PRO A 225 1.15 -63.18 19.93
CA PRO A 225 1.30 -64.58 19.94
C PRO A 225 0.71 -65.14 18.65
N ALA A 226 1.53 -65.91 17.90
CA ALA A 226 1.05 -66.70 16.79
C ALA A 226 0.06 -67.79 17.32
N ALA A 227 -1.12 -67.84 16.73
CA ALA A 227 -2.10 -68.95 16.89
C ALA A 227 -1.80 -70.03 15.92
#